data_82b2e35525ffef05fb4a9377e4c7ab0d
#
_entry.id   82b2e35525ffef05fb4a9377e4c7ab0d
#
_cell.length_a   1.000
_cell.length_b   1.000
_cell.length_c   1.000
_cell.angle_alpha   90.00
_cell.angle_beta   90.00
_cell.angle_gamma   90.00
#
_symmetry.space_group_name_H-M   'P 1'
#
loop_
_entity.id
_entity.type
_entity.pdbx_description
1 polymer ?
#
loop_
_entity_poly.entity_id
_entity_poly.type
_entity_poly.pdbx_seq_one_letter_code
_entity_poly.pdbx_strand_id
1 'polypeptide(L)'
;MFRGKLRTAAVAAVTVVSLCLGGTVAAAADPIVDTGQALGSAVASNGSTLDHVTVVDPRHLTLHVFSASMQRVVPVYVQRPADTSVPRPTLYFLDGQVRREKTDVEEFLADQNVNVVSPSGGENAYWTDWKSPDPVMGVNKWKTFMTQELPPVVDAALGTNGVNALAGMSRVGTAALQLAIAAPGLFRGVAAYSGCALTSDPLGQLFIKITMDNYGYGNPANMYGEADDPAWAANDPYVHAAELRGTELFLSNGNGLPGRHETLDGPGIDGNVATLARQIYAGGPIEAVTNYCTHRFTDRLGELGIPATASFRNSGTHSWGYWQDDLHDSWPVLARALGV
;
A
#
# COMPACT_ATOMS: atom_id res chain seq x y z
N MET A 1 -13.87 -16.48 73.93
CA MET A 1 -13.52 -15.16 74.50
C MET A 1 -12.18 -14.73 73.92
N PHE A 2 -12.19 -13.85 72.97
CA PHE A 2 -11.08 -12.91 72.69
C PHE A 2 -11.61 -11.85 71.75
N ARG A 3 -11.71 -10.65 72.28
CA ARG A 3 -12.10 -9.44 71.54
C ARG A 3 -10.85 -8.88 70.82
N GLY A 4 -10.87 -8.75 69.50
CA GLY A 4 -9.88 -8.04 68.72
C GLY A 4 -10.42 -6.70 68.24
N LYS A 5 -9.71 -5.63 68.60
CA LYS A 5 -10.06 -4.22 68.35
C LYS A 5 -9.94 -3.82 66.86
N LEU A 6 -11.00 -3.23 66.35
CA LEU A 6 -10.94 -2.45 65.07
C LEU A 6 -10.03 -1.21 65.28
N ARG A 7 -9.07 -1.04 64.40
CA ARG A 7 -8.35 0.23 64.23
C ARG A 7 -8.87 0.91 62.97
N THR A 8 -9.53 2.01 63.16
CA THR A 8 -9.97 2.95 62.12
C THR A 8 -8.76 3.66 61.59
N ALA A 9 -8.46 3.50 60.30
CA ALA A 9 -7.47 4.32 59.58
C ALA A 9 -8.22 5.47 58.89
N ALA A 10 -7.88 6.71 59.27
CA ALA A 10 -8.37 7.91 58.64
C ALA A 10 -7.65 8.12 57.31
N VAL A 11 -8.42 8.19 56.25
CA VAL A 11 -7.91 8.57 54.92
C VAL A 11 -8.00 10.11 54.81
N ALA A 12 -6.86 10.77 54.79
CA ALA A 12 -6.77 12.18 54.48
C ALA A 12 -6.93 12.40 52.95
N ALA A 13 -8.01 13.06 52.57
CA ALA A 13 -8.24 13.50 51.19
C ALA A 13 -7.35 14.73 50.92
N VAL A 14 -6.36 14.57 50.07
CA VAL A 14 -5.60 15.69 49.52
C VAL A 14 -6.32 16.17 48.27
N THR A 15 -6.95 17.33 48.36
CA THR A 15 -7.57 18.01 47.22
C THR A 15 -6.48 18.72 46.44
N VAL A 16 -6.12 18.17 45.29
CA VAL A 16 -5.23 18.88 44.30
C VAL A 16 -6.13 19.77 43.46
N VAL A 17 -6.00 21.08 43.68
CA VAL A 17 -6.58 22.10 42.81
C VAL A 17 -5.69 22.21 41.58
N SER A 18 -6.11 21.63 40.45
CA SER A 18 -5.49 21.84 39.16
C SER A 18 -5.93 23.18 38.60
N LEU A 19 -5.05 24.17 38.62
CA LEU A 19 -5.21 25.39 37.81
C LEU A 19 -4.98 25.01 36.34
N CYS A 20 -6.05 24.89 35.56
CA CYS A 20 -5.98 24.88 34.11
C CYS A 20 -5.62 26.28 33.60
N LEU A 21 -4.34 26.56 33.44
CA LEU A 21 -3.89 27.64 32.56
C LEU A 21 -4.12 27.18 31.13
N GLY A 22 -5.21 27.66 30.54
CA GLY A 22 -5.50 27.49 29.13
C GLY A 22 -4.49 28.25 28.27
N GLY A 23 -3.35 27.64 28.01
CA GLY A 23 -2.47 28.02 26.93
C GLY A 23 -2.97 27.34 25.66
N THR A 24 -3.58 28.08 24.75
CA THR A 24 -3.72 27.66 23.36
C THR A 24 -2.31 27.52 22.78
N VAL A 25 -1.82 26.29 22.71
CA VAL A 25 -0.66 25.99 21.86
C VAL A 25 -1.15 26.18 20.44
N ALA A 26 -0.86 27.35 19.85
CA ALA A 26 -0.95 27.52 18.43
C ALA A 26 0.00 26.47 17.84
N ALA A 27 -0.54 25.49 17.08
CA ALA A 27 0.27 24.64 16.26
C ALA A 27 1.07 25.58 15.35
N ALA A 28 2.40 25.60 15.52
CA ALA A 28 3.27 26.28 14.61
C ALA A 28 3.02 25.63 13.24
N ALA A 29 2.52 26.41 12.27
CA ALA A 29 2.50 25.98 10.89
C ALA A 29 3.96 25.68 10.51
N ASP A 30 4.22 24.47 10.07
CA ASP A 30 5.53 24.11 9.54
C ASP A 30 5.92 25.13 8.47
N PRO A 31 7.20 25.56 8.44
CA PRO A 31 7.61 26.56 7.48
C PRO A 31 7.40 25.99 6.07
N ILE A 32 6.63 26.70 5.26
CA ILE A 32 6.51 26.45 3.83
C ILE A 32 7.90 26.72 3.26
N VAL A 33 8.66 25.66 3.01
CA VAL A 33 9.92 25.78 2.27
C VAL A 33 9.53 25.99 0.82
N ASP A 34 9.76 27.18 0.29
CA ASP A 34 9.60 27.50 -1.12
C ASP A 34 10.55 26.60 -1.94
N THR A 35 10.03 25.60 -2.63
CA THR A 35 10.82 24.69 -3.47
C THR A 35 11.27 25.33 -4.77
N GLY A 36 10.99 26.63 -4.98
CA GLY A 36 11.29 27.34 -6.23
C GLY A 36 10.48 26.89 -7.45
N GLN A 37 9.61 25.91 -7.32
CA GLN A 37 8.67 25.48 -8.33
C GLN A 37 7.24 25.66 -7.81
N ALA A 38 6.49 26.57 -8.47
CA ALA A 38 5.05 26.71 -8.20
C ALA A 38 4.36 25.37 -8.50
N LEU A 39 3.89 24.70 -7.44
CA LEU A 39 3.01 23.54 -7.60
C LEU A 39 1.69 24.04 -8.19
N GLY A 40 1.27 23.46 -9.33
CA GLY A 40 0.04 23.88 -10.01
C GLY A 40 -1.20 23.64 -9.14
N SER A 41 -2.23 24.48 -9.29
CA SER A 41 -3.55 24.18 -8.74
C SER A 41 -4.11 22.99 -9.53
N ALA A 42 -4.18 21.81 -8.87
CA ALA A 42 -4.58 20.58 -9.53
C ALA A 42 -6.02 20.24 -9.14
N VAL A 43 -6.89 20.10 -10.13
CA VAL A 43 -8.30 19.72 -9.96
C VAL A 43 -8.60 18.56 -10.92
N ALA A 44 -9.02 17.42 -10.39
CA ALA A 44 -9.56 16.33 -11.21
C ALA A 44 -10.97 16.65 -11.69
N SER A 45 -11.40 16.02 -12.77
CA SER A 45 -12.71 16.28 -13.41
C SER A 45 -13.93 16.03 -12.50
N ASN A 46 -13.77 15.20 -11.48
CA ASN A 46 -14.80 14.88 -10.49
C ASN A 46 -14.80 15.82 -9.26
N GLY A 47 -13.93 16.84 -9.22
CA GLY A 47 -13.83 17.79 -8.12
C GLY A 47 -12.83 17.43 -7.03
N SER A 48 -12.06 16.38 -7.20
CA SER A 48 -10.91 16.08 -6.32
C SER A 48 -9.79 17.09 -6.57
N THR A 49 -9.13 17.56 -5.51
CA THR A 49 -8.17 18.68 -5.59
C THR A 49 -6.96 18.44 -4.72
N LEU A 50 -5.86 19.11 -5.07
CA LEU A 50 -4.76 19.33 -4.13
C LEU A 50 -5.24 20.33 -3.05
N ASP A 51 -5.33 19.88 -1.80
CA ASP A 51 -5.73 20.72 -0.67
C ASP A 51 -4.55 21.59 -0.21
N HIS A 52 -3.45 20.95 0.15
CA HIS A 52 -2.18 21.62 0.48
C HIS A 52 -0.99 20.68 0.31
N VAL A 53 0.22 21.23 0.48
CA VAL A 53 1.48 20.46 0.42
C VAL A 53 2.28 20.71 1.67
N THR A 54 2.78 19.63 2.28
CA THR A 54 3.81 19.69 3.32
C THR A 54 5.15 19.34 2.69
N VAL A 55 6.14 20.22 2.83
CA VAL A 55 7.48 20.00 2.31
C VAL A 55 8.39 19.55 3.46
N VAL A 56 8.95 18.33 3.34
CA VAL A 56 9.94 17.80 4.30
C VAL A 56 11.33 18.29 3.91
N ASP A 57 11.67 18.15 2.64
CA ASP A 57 12.88 18.66 2.00
C ASP A 57 12.64 18.82 0.48
N PRO A 58 13.61 19.27 -0.34
CA PRO A 58 13.40 19.51 -1.77
C PRO A 58 12.95 18.28 -2.56
N ARG A 59 13.18 17.06 -2.05
CA ARG A 59 12.82 15.82 -2.72
C ARG A 59 11.65 15.09 -2.06
N HIS A 60 11.34 15.38 -0.79
CA HIS A 60 10.31 14.67 -0.02
C HIS A 60 9.17 15.61 0.34
N LEU A 61 8.00 15.31 -0.22
CA LEU A 61 6.77 16.07 -0.06
C LEU A 61 5.66 15.17 0.47
N THR A 62 4.66 15.78 1.10
CA THR A 62 3.35 15.16 1.28
C THR A 62 2.32 16.02 0.57
N LEU A 63 1.70 15.49 -0.47
CA LEU A 63 0.54 16.09 -1.10
C LEU A 63 -0.69 15.69 -0.28
N HIS A 64 -1.48 16.65 0.14
CA HIS A 64 -2.75 16.41 0.81
C HIS A 64 -3.85 16.55 -0.24
N VAL A 65 -4.40 15.41 -0.69
CA VAL A 65 -5.35 15.37 -1.80
C VAL A 65 -6.76 15.15 -1.28
N PHE A 66 -7.66 16.12 -1.50
CA PHE A 66 -9.07 15.94 -1.21
C PHE A 66 -9.69 14.98 -2.22
N SER A 67 -10.22 13.87 -1.73
CA SER A 67 -10.97 12.88 -2.51
C SER A 67 -12.46 13.23 -2.53
N ALA A 68 -12.99 13.53 -3.69
CA ALA A 68 -14.41 13.84 -3.84
C ALA A 68 -15.30 12.61 -3.62
N SER A 69 -14.82 11.40 -3.99
CA SER A 69 -15.59 10.17 -3.80
C SER A 69 -15.62 9.69 -2.34
N MET A 70 -14.58 10.01 -1.56
CA MET A 70 -14.48 9.63 -0.15
C MET A 70 -14.77 10.78 0.82
N GLN A 71 -14.91 12.04 0.32
CA GLN A 71 -15.16 13.25 1.11
C GLN A 71 -14.16 13.44 2.25
N ARG A 72 -12.87 13.18 1.96
CA ARG A 72 -11.78 13.34 2.92
C ARG A 72 -10.46 13.68 2.24
N VAL A 73 -9.55 14.27 2.99
CA VAL A 73 -8.17 14.51 2.55
C VAL A 73 -7.35 13.25 2.76
N VAL A 74 -6.62 12.84 1.72
CA VAL A 74 -5.72 11.69 1.71
C VAL A 74 -4.28 12.18 1.65
N PRO A 75 -3.42 11.82 2.61
CA PRO A 75 -2.00 12.12 2.52
C PRO A 75 -1.34 11.21 1.48
N VAL A 76 -0.52 11.80 0.62
CA VAL A 76 0.19 11.15 -0.48
C VAL A 76 1.66 11.53 -0.38
N TYR A 77 2.48 10.58 0.04
CA TYR A 77 3.93 10.78 0.16
C TYR A 77 4.59 10.76 -1.21
N VAL A 78 5.51 11.68 -1.44
CA VAL A 78 6.22 11.82 -2.70
C VAL A 78 7.71 11.89 -2.45
N GLN A 79 8.47 11.05 -3.15
CA GLN A 79 9.90 11.21 -3.36
C GLN A 79 10.14 11.63 -4.80
N ARG A 80 10.69 12.83 -4.99
CA ARG A 80 10.99 13.35 -6.32
C ARG A 80 12.34 12.85 -6.82
N PRO A 81 12.55 12.71 -8.13
CA PRO A 81 13.86 12.43 -8.71
C PRO A 81 14.85 13.58 -8.40
N ALA A 82 16.15 13.28 -8.48
CA ALA A 82 17.18 14.30 -8.30
C ALA A 82 17.12 15.40 -9.36
N ASP A 83 16.78 15.03 -10.60
CA ASP A 83 16.61 15.96 -11.72
C ASP A 83 15.13 16.13 -12.09
N THR A 84 14.58 17.28 -11.76
CA THR A 84 13.21 17.71 -12.09
C THR A 84 13.15 18.74 -13.24
N SER A 85 14.24 18.93 -13.98
CA SER A 85 14.32 19.89 -15.08
C SER A 85 13.45 19.54 -16.28
N VAL A 86 13.06 18.26 -16.39
CA VAL A 86 12.12 17.74 -17.39
C VAL A 86 11.02 16.93 -16.72
N PRO A 87 9.81 16.85 -17.32
CA PRO A 87 8.73 16.01 -16.81
C PRO A 87 9.17 14.54 -16.65
N ARG A 88 8.97 13.97 -15.49
CA ARG A 88 9.35 12.59 -15.15
C ARG A 88 8.12 11.70 -14.97
N PRO A 89 8.23 10.38 -15.22
CA PRO A 89 7.15 9.44 -14.98
C PRO A 89 6.90 9.23 -13.49
N THR A 90 5.80 8.52 -13.17
CA THR A 90 5.37 8.24 -11.80
C THR A 90 5.32 6.74 -11.54
N LEU A 91 6.00 6.29 -10.50
CA LEU A 91 5.81 4.98 -9.88
C LEU A 91 4.90 5.14 -8.66
N TYR A 92 3.68 4.62 -8.74
CA TYR A 92 2.81 4.48 -7.58
C TYR A 92 3.22 3.24 -6.78
N PHE A 93 3.82 3.48 -5.61
CA PHE A 93 4.23 2.43 -4.70
C PHE A 93 3.20 2.32 -3.57
N LEU A 94 2.32 1.32 -3.64
CA LEU A 94 1.03 1.33 -2.96
C LEU A 94 1.06 0.95 -1.47
N ASP A 95 2.19 0.99 -0.81
CA ASP A 95 2.22 0.50 0.56
C ASP A 95 2.73 1.53 1.59
N GLY A 96 2.67 2.82 1.26
CA GLY A 96 2.85 3.92 2.21
C GLY A 96 4.21 4.01 2.92
N GLN A 97 4.22 4.78 3.99
CA GLN A 97 5.42 5.20 4.72
C GLN A 97 6.08 4.08 5.55
N VAL A 98 5.38 2.97 5.80
CA VAL A 98 5.85 1.89 6.72
C VAL A 98 7.11 1.17 6.22
N ARG A 99 7.45 1.31 4.94
CA ARG A 99 8.56 0.60 4.32
C ARG A 99 9.90 1.25 4.45
N ARG A 100 9.94 2.56 4.56
CA ARG A 100 11.18 3.33 4.76
C ARG A 100 12.03 2.81 5.92
N GLU A 101 11.38 2.26 6.95
CA GLU A 101 12.03 1.75 8.15
C GLU A 101 12.50 0.28 8.05
N LYS A 102 12.09 -0.45 6.99
CA LYS A 102 12.29 -1.91 6.92
C LYS A 102 12.99 -2.39 5.66
N THR A 103 13.18 -1.52 4.70
CA THR A 103 13.78 -1.83 3.40
C THR A 103 14.58 -0.64 2.89
N ASP A 104 15.40 -0.86 1.86
CA ASP A 104 16.17 0.17 1.16
C ASP A 104 15.39 0.81 -0.03
N VAL A 105 14.07 0.66 -0.05
CA VAL A 105 13.21 1.14 -1.16
C VAL A 105 13.45 2.61 -1.47
N GLU A 106 13.56 3.45 -0.44
CA GLU A 106 13.76 4.90 -0.61
C GLU A 106 15.13 5.21 -1.20
N GLU A 107 16.17 4.57 -0.68
CA GLU A 107 17.54 4.72 -1.17
C GLU A 107 17.68 4.20 -2.60
N PHE A 108 17.14 3.01 -2.87
CA PHE A 108 17.19 2.41 -4.20
C PHE A 108 16.48 3.28 -5.24
N LEU A 109 15.28 3.76 -4.94
CA LEU A 109 14.50 4.60 -5.86
C LEU A 109 14.98 6.05 -5.93
N ALA A 110 15.82 6.49 -4.97
CA ALA A 110 16.39 7.83 -4.97
C ALA A 110 17.25 8.14 -6.19
N ASP A 111 17.90 7.12 -6.75
CA ASP A 111 18.79 7.24 -7.91
C ASP A 111 18.04 7.03 -9.23
N GLN A 112 16.74 6.73 -9.18
CA GLN A 112 15.92 6.54 -10.36
C GLN A 112 15.25 7.86 -10.79
N ASN A 113 15.14 8.07 -12.10
CA ASN A 113 14.54 9.29 -12.65
C ASN A 113 13.00 9.24 -12.67
N VAL A 114 12.38 8.93 -11.53
CA VAL A 114 10.92 8.80 -11.40
C VAL A 114 10.41 9.57 -10.18
N ASN A 115 9.16 10.02 -10.22
CA ASN A 115 8.44 10.40 -9.02
C ASN A 115 7.92 9.12 -8.35
N VAL A 116 8.28 8.88 -7.09
CA VAL A 116 7.70 7.78 -6.30
C VAL A 116 6.55 8.34 -5.48
N VAL A 117 5.34 7.85 -5.73
CA VAL A 117 4.12 8.35 -5.11
C VAL A 117 3.47 7.24 -4.29
N SER A 118 3.34 7.47 -2.99
CA SER A 118 2.82 6.49 -2.04
C SER A 118 1.64 7.08 -1.28
N PRO A 119 0.40 6.89 -1.76
CA PRO A 119 -0.79 7.30 -1.03
C PRO A 119 -0.96 6.44 0.23
N SER A 120 -1.62 6.97 1.26
CA SER A 120 -1.79 6.30 2.56
C SER A 120 -3.27 6.05 2.88
N GLY A 121 -3.54 4.90 3.50
CA GLY A 121 -4.86 4.56 4.06
C GLY A 121 -5.70 3.58 3.22
N GLY A 122 -5.25 3.21 2.02
CA GLY A 122 -5.92 2.24 1.16
C GLY A 122 -5.43 0.80 1.33
N GLU A 123 -4.31 0.60 2.01
CA GLU A 123 -3.62 -0.69 2.15
C GLU A 123 -4.51 -1.75 2.79
N ASN A 124 -5.23 -1.36 3.83
CA ASN A 124 -6.11 -2.25 4.59
C ASN A 124 -7.49 -2.41 3.93
N ALA A 125 -7.82 -1.55 2.97
CA ALA A 125 -9.06 -1.59 2.19
C ALA A 125 -8.88 -2.24 0.80
N TYR A 126 -7.74 -2.91 0.55
CA TYR A 126 -7.42 -3.55 -0.74
C TYR A 126 -7.43 -2.59 -1.94
N TRP A 127 -7.26 -1.27 -1.71
CA TRP A 127 -7.29 -0.24 -2.75
C TRP A 127 -8.49 -0.35 -3.69
N THR A 128 -9.64 -0.84 -3.19
CA THR A 128 -10.85 -1.08 -3.98
C THR A 128 -12.03 -0.23 -3.52
N ASP A 129 -13.07 -0.17 -4.35
CA ASP A 129 -14.31 0.50 -4.01
C ASP A 129 -15.24 -0.48 -3.28
N TRP A 130 -15.49 -0.20 -2.01
CA TRP A 130 -16.40 -1.02 -1.22
C TRP A 130 -17.87 -0.75 -1.61
N LYS A 131 -18.67 -1.80 -1.59
CA LYS A 131 -20.12 -1.72 -1.88
C LYS A 131 -20.87 -0.85 -0.89
N SER A 132 -20.48 -0.91 0.38
CA SER A 132 -21.10 -0.13 1.46
C SER A 132 -20.04 0.44 2.42
N PRO A 133 -20.39 1.55 3.13
CA PRO A 133 -19.55 2.00 4.24
C PRO A 133 -19.41 0.95 5.32
N ASP A 134 -18.25 0.89 5.94
CA ASP A 134 -17.93 -0.05 7.02
C ASP A 134 -17.82 0.70 8.35
N PRO A 135 -18.30 0.15 9.48
CA PRO A 135 -18.18 0.81 10.80
C PRO A 135 -16.75 1.10 11.24
N VAL A 136 -15.77 0.29 10.79
CA VAL A 136 -14.36 0.44 11.14
C VAL A 136 -13.61 1.23 10.07
N MET A 137 -13.83 0.89 8.80
CA MET A 137 -13.06 1.42 7.68
C MET A 137 -13.70 2.64 7.01
N GLY A 138 -14.94 2.97 7.36
CA GLY A 138 -15.68 4.11 6.77
C GLY A 138 -16.01 3.92 5.29
N VAL A 139 -16.05 5.02 4.55
CA VAL A 139 -16.29 5.04 3.10
C VAL A 139 -14.98 4.75 2.38
N ASN A 140 -14.98 3.72 1.53
CA ASN A 140 -13.81 3.29 0.76
C ASN A 140 -14.12 3.32 -0.74
N LYS A 141 -13.53 4.28 -1.45
CA LYS A 141 -13.59 4.45 -2.91
C LYS A 141 -12.18 4.57 -3.48
N TRP A 142 -11.34 3.64 -3.04
CA TRP A 142 -9.92 3.69 -3.32
C TRP A 142 -9.58 3.38 -4.78
N LYS A 143 -10.34 2.50 -5.44
CA LYS A 143 -10.18 2.26 -6.87
C LYS A 143 -10.48 3.54 -7.66
N THR A 144 -11.60 4.21 -7.36
CA THR A 144 -11.93 5.51 -7.94
C THR A 144 -10.83 6.54 -7.66
N PHE A 145 -10.35 6.61 -6.41
CA PHE A 145 -9.27 7.52 -6.05
C PHE A 145 -8.01 7.28 -6.88
N MET A 146 -7.55 6.05 -6.97
CA MET A 146 -6.31 5.68 -7.66
C MET A 146 -6.38 5.77 -9.18
N THR A 147 -7.56 5.65 -9.79
CA THR A 147 -7.70 5.60 -11.24
C THR A 147 -8.27 6.88 -11.85
N GLN A 148 -8.96 7.72 -11.07
CA GLN A 148 -9.67 8.89 -11.60
C GLN A 148 -9.33 10.19 -10.87
N GLU A 149 -8.99 10.14 -9.58
CA GLU A 149 -8.78 11.32 -8.75
C GLU A 149 -7.31 11.68 -8.59
N LEU A 150 -6.50 10.75 -8.12
CA LEU A 150 -5.11 10.99 -7.77
C LEU A 150 -4.20 11.28 -8.98
N PRO A 151 -4.23 10.50 -10.10
CA PRO A 151 -3.28 10.69 -11.18
C PRO A 151 -3.30 12.11 -11.77
N PRO A 152 -4.46 12.71 -12.15
CA PRO A 152 -4.47 14.07 -12.69
C PRO A 152 -4.01 15.13 -11.67
N VAL A 153 -4.24 14.91 -10.37
CA VAL A 153 -3.75 15.81 -9.31
C VAL A 153 -2.24 15.72 -9.19
N VAL A 154 -1.68 14.51 -9.20
CA VAL A 154 -0.22 14.28 -9.17
C VAL A 154 0.46 14.86 -10.40
N ASP A 155 -0.10 14.60 -11.58
CA ASP A 155 0.45 15.09 -12.84
C ASP A 155 0.55 16.61 -12.87
N ALA A 156 -0.52 17.29 -12.45
CA ALA A 156 -0.54 18.75 -12.39
C ALA A 156 0.36 19.32 -11.27
N ALA A 157 0.37 18.68 -10.08
CA ALA A 157 1.16 19.15 -8.95
C ALA A 157 2.67 18.99 -9.17
N LEU A 158 3.10 17.88 -9.76
CA LEU A 158 4.53 17.56 -9.94
C LEU A 158 5.06 17.87 -11.34
N GLY A 159 4.19 18.19 -12.31
CA GLY A 159 4.57 18.38 -13.71
C GLY A 159 5.10 17.09 -14.32
N THR A 160 4.41 15.97 -14.14
CA THR A 160 4.84 14.66 -14.65
C THR A 160 4.66 14.55 -16.17
N ASN A 161 5.17 13.49 -16.77
CA ASN A 161 4.93 13.20 -18.19
C ASN A 161 3.68 12.32 -18.45
N GLY A 162 2.91 12.00 -17.38
CA GLY A 162 1.70 11.18 -17.46
C GLY A 162 1.94 9.68 -17.66
N VAL A 163 3.19 9.22 -17.68
CA VAL A 163 3.52 7.79 -17.75
C VAL A 163 3.57 7.21 -16.35
N ASN A 164 2.75 6.17 -16.08
CA ASN A 164 2.57 5.63 -14.76
C ASN A 164 2.86 4.13 -14.70
N ALA A 165 3.36 3.67 -13.55
CA ALA A 165 3.45 2.25 -13.19
C ALA A 165 2.98 2.05 -11.74
N LEU A 166 2.68 0.78 -11.38
CA LEU A 166 2.29 0.35 -10.05
C LEU A 166 3.27 -0.66 -9.49
N ALA A 167 3.55 -0.58 -8.20
CA ALA A 167 4.23 -1.64 -7.46
C ALA A 167 3.57 -1.86 -6.11
N GLY A 168 3.50 -3.11 -5.67
CA GLY A 168 2.95 -3.45 -4.37
C GLY A 168 3.17 -4.91 -3.99
N MET A 169 3.04 -5.21 -2.68
CA MET A 169 3.27 -6.53 -2.12
C MET A 169 2.06 -7.05 -1.35
N SER A 170 1.97 -8.39 -1.22
CA SER A 170 0.90 -9.03 -0.46
C SER A 170 -0.49 -8.65 -1.02
N ARG A 171 -1.45 -8.32 -0.17
CA ARG A 171 -2.78 -7.81 -0.58
C ARG A 171 -2.69 -6.60 -1.51
N VAL A 172 -1.65 -5.79 -1.37
CA VAL A 172 -1.42 -4.60 -2.20
C VAL A 172 -0.90 -4.97 -3.58
N GLY A 173 -0.15 -6.08 -3.71
CA GLY A 173 0.21 -6.66 -5.01
C GLY A 173 -1.02 -7.13 -5.80
N THR A 174 -2.00 -7.75 -5.12
CA THR A 174 -3.31 -8.06 -5.71
C THR A 174 -4.02 -6.79 -6.18
N ALA A 175 -4.03 -5.75 -5.32
CA ALA A 175 -4.67 -4.48 -5.64
C ALA A 175 -4.01 -3.76 -6.84
N ALA A 176 -2.69 -3.84 -7.00
CA ALA A 176 -1.99 -3.26 -8.14
C ALA A 176 -2.49 -3.86 -9.48
N LEU A 177 -2.69 -5.17 -9.52
CA LEU A 177 -3.30 -5.85 -10.68
C LEU A 177 -4.75 -5.41 -10.91
N GLN A 178 -5.56 -5.33 -9.84
CA GLN A 178 -6.96 -4.87 -9.91
C GLN A 178 -7.07 -3.44 -10.44
N LEU A 179 -6.19 -2.53 -10.02
CA LEU A 179 -6.16 -1.13 -10.47
C LEU A 179 -5.78 -1.03 -11.95
N ALA A 180 -4.79 -1.78 -12.40
CA ALA A 180 -4.39 -1.80 -13.80
C ALA A 180 -5.50 -2.35 -14.71
N ILE A 181 -6.21 -3.39 -14.27
CA ILE A 181 -7.38 -3.95 -14.96
C ILE A 181 -8.53 -2.94 -15.01
N ALA A 182 -8.77 -2.21 -13.91
CA ALA A 182 -9.86 -1.24 -13.83
C ALA A 182 -9.65 0.01 -14.70
N ALA A 183 -8.39 0.31 -15.06
CA ALA A 183 -8.02 1.47 -15.88
C ALA A 183 -6.97 1.07 -16.96
N PRO A 184 -7.39 0.31 -17.99
CA PRO A 184 -6.46 -0.13 -19.03
C PRO A 184 -5.72 1.04 -19.70
N GLY A 185 -4.39 0.93 -19.77
CA GLY A 185 -3.52 1.94 -20.36
C GLY A 185 -3.11 3.09 -19.43
N LEU A 186 -3.73 3.27 -18.27
CA LEU A 186 -3.29 4.26 -17.27
C LEU A 186 -1.94 3.89 -16.66
N PHE A 187 -1.73 2.59 -16.41
CA PHE A 187 -0.49 2.05 -15.86
C PHE A 187 0.22 1.18 -16.91
N ARG A 188 1.41 1.60 -17.32
CA ARG A 188 2.22 0.92 -18.33
C ARG A 188 2.93 -0.31 -17.80
N GLY A 189 3.16 -0.36 -16.47
CA GLY A 189 3.81 -1.48 -15.81
C GLY A 189 3.18 -1.78 -14.46
N VAL A 190 3.20 -3.05 -14.06
CA VAL A 190 2.78 -3.52 -12.74
C VAL A 190 3.80 -4.52 -12.21
N ALA A 191 4.30 -4.28 -11.00
CA ALA A 191 5.08 -5.22 -10.22
C ALA A 191 4.26 -5.66 -9.00
N ALA A 192 3.92 -6.95 -8.92
CA ALA A 192 3.13 -7.52 -7.85
C ALA A 192 3.91 -8.63 -7.15
N TYR A 193 4.23 -8.41 -5.85
CA TYR A 193 5.05 -9.30 -5.05
C TYR A 193 4.17 -10.05 -4.04
N SER A 194 4.24 -11.36 -4.02
CA SER A 194 3.54 -12.21 -3.03
C SER A 194 2.04 -11.93 -2.91
N GLY A 195 1.37 -11.60 -4.03
CA GLY A 195 -0.07 -11.34 -4.08
C GLY A 195 -0.89 -12.60 -4.38
N CYS A 196 -2.21 -12.57 -4.12
CA CYS A 196 -3.14 -13.61 -4.57
C CYS A 196 -4.13 -13.02 -5.57
N ALA A 197 -3.89 -13.26 -6.85
CA ALA A 197 -4.70 -12.75 -7.96
C ALA A 197 -5.95 -13.58 -8.27
N LEU A 198 -6.45 -14.38 -7.32
CA LEU A 198 -7.63 -15.26 -7.42
C LEU A 198 -8.70 -14.78 -6.44
N THR A 199 -9.18 -13.55 -6.61
CA THR A 199 -10.06 -12.88 -5.62
C THR A 199 -11.39 -13.61 -5.43
N SER A 200 -11.97 -14.16 -6.49
CA SER A 200 -13.26 -14.87 -6.44
C SER A 200 -13.15 -16.38 -6.18
N ASP A 201 -11.93 -16.93 -6.22
CA ASP A 201 -11.70 -18.34 -5.86
C ASP A 201 -11.97 -18.55 -4.35
N PRO A 202 -12.54 -19.68 -3.91
CA PRO A 202 -12.78 -19.94 -2.49
C PRO A 202 -11.54 -19.77 -1.60
N LEU A 203 -10.35 -20.12 -2.10
CA LEU A 203 -9.10 -19.91 -1.36
C LEU A 203 -8.75 -18.44 -1.27
N GLY A 204 -8.93 -17.66 -2.35
CA GLY A 204 -8.72 -16.22 -2.36
C GLY A 204 -9.67 -15.48 -1.43
N GLN A 205 -10.96 -15.82 -1.44
CA GLN A 205 -11.96 -15.27 -0.51
C GLN A 205 -11.59 -15.58 0.95
N LEU A 206 -11.20 -16.83 1.23
CA LEU A 206 -10.76 -17.24 2.57
C LEU A 206 -9.52 -16.46 3.01
N PHE A 207 -8.56 -16.27 2.12
CA PHE A 207 -7.34 -15.51 2.39
C PHE A 207 -7.66 -14.04 2.75
N ILE A 208 -8.52 -13.39 1.96
CA ILE A 208 -8.99 -12.02 2.22
C ILE A 208 -9.69 -11.95 3.58
N LYS A 209 -10.62 -12.88 3.84
CA LYS A 209 -11.37 -12.92 5.10
C LYS A 209 -10.45 -13.09 6.30
N ILE A 210 -9.55 -14.06 6.29
CA ILE A 210 -8.59 -14.29 7.39
C ILE A 210 -7.70 -13.06 7.60
N THR A 211 -7.23 -12.44 6.51
CA THR A 211 -6.39 -11.24 6.61
C THR A 211 -7.15 -10.08 7.25
N MET A 212 -8.39 -9.83 6.85
CA MET A 212 -9.20 -8.75 7.40
C MET A 212 -9.59 -9.02 8.86
N ASP A 213 -10.05 -10.23 9.17
CA ASP A 213 -10.47 -10.63 10.53
C ASP A 213 -9.28 -10.54 11.53
N ASN A 214 -8.09 -11.04 11.15
CA ASN A 214 -6.92 -11.06 12.03
C ASN A 214 -6.38 -9.67 12.36
N TYR A 215 -6.58 -8.70 11.47
CA TYR A 215 -6.08 -7.33 11.66
C TYR A 215 -7.18 -6.33 12.00
N GLY A 216 -8.44 -6.75 12.08
CA GLY A 216 -9.56 -5.87 12.40
C GLY A 216 -9.86 -4.82 11.31
N TYR A 217 -9.66 -5.17 10.04
CA TYR A 217 -9.83 -4.25 8.91
C TYR A 217 -11.25 -4.23 8.32
N GLY A 218 -12.26 -4.35 9.17
CA GLY A 218 -13.66 -4.30 8.75
C GLY A 218 -14.20 -5.64 8.23
N ASN A 219 -15.37 -5.59 7.61
CA ASN A 219 -16.08 -6.77 7.12
C ASN A 219 -15.93 -6.91 5.59
N PRO A 220 -15.37 -8.02 5.05
CA PRO A 220 -15.26 -8.24 3.61
C PRO A 220 -16.62 -8.26 2.89
N ALA A 221 -17.73 -8.54 3.58
CA ALA A 221 -19.06 -8.40 2.99
C ALA A 221 -19.44 -6.95 2.66
N ASN A 222 -18.90 -5.95 3.39
CA ASN A 222 -19.04 -4.55 3.03
C ASN A 222 -18.18 -4.17 1.81
N MET A 223 -17.11 -4.93 1.55
CA MET A 223 -16.23 -4.73 0.41
C MET A 223 -16.81 -5.33 -0.88
N TYR A 224 -17.09 -6.64 -0.89
CA TYR A 224 -17.49 -7.37 -2.08
C TYR A 224 -18.84 -8.07 -1.98
N GLY A 225 -19.54 -8.01 -0.84
CA GLY A 225 -20.76 -8.76 -0.59
C GLY A 225 -20.51 -10.14 0.00
N GLU A 226 -21.57 -10.95 0.10
CA GLU A 226 -21.48 -12.34 0.54
C GLU A 226 -20.66 -13.18 -0.46
N ALA A 227 -20.30 -14.40 -0.08
CA ALA A 227 -19.36 -15.23 -0.84
C ALA A 227 -19.78 -15.52 -2.30
N ASP A 228 -21.07 -15.49 -2.58
CA ASP A 228 -21.67 -15.70 -3.91
C ASP A 228 -21.95 -14.39 -4.67
N ASP A 229 -21.64 -13.25 -4.09
CA ASP A 229 -21.87 -11.94 -4.73
C ASP A 229 -20.95 -11.77 -5.98
N PRO A 230 -21.53 -11.33 -7.11
CA PRO A 230 -20.77 -11.15 -8.35
C PRO A 230 -19.64 -10.10 -8.26
N ALA A 231 -19.62 -9.25 -7.23
CA ALA A 231 -18.56 -8.30 -7.02
C ALA A 231 -17.19 -8.96 -6.77
N TRP A 232 -17.16 -10.17 -6.23
CA TRP A 232 -15.92 -10.93 -6.10
C TRP A 232 -15.28 -11.20 -7.46
N ALA A 233 -16.06 -11.76 -8.41
CA ALA A 233 -15.59 -12.01 -9.76
C ALA A 233 -15.30 -10.73 -10.55
N ALA A 234 -16.08 -9.66 -10.34
CA ALA A 234 -15.87 -8.36 -10.98
C ALA A 234 -14.57 -7.66 -10.55
N ASN A 235 -13.98 -8.07 -9.43
CA ASN A 235 -12.69 -7.57 -8.94
C ASN A 235 -11.61 -8.66 -8.89
N ASP A 236 -11.74 -9.71 -9.71
CA ASP A 236 -10.78 -10.80 -9.74
C ASP A 236 -9.78 -10.65 -10.90
N PRO A 237 -8.48 -10.45 -10.62
CA PRO A 237 -7.47 -10.33 -11.67
C PRO A 237 -7.38 -11.56 -12.57
N TYR A 238 -7.60 -12.76 -12.06
CA TYR A 238 -7.58 -13.99 -12.86
C TYR A 238 -8.70 -14.00 -13.91
N VAL A 239 -9.90 -13.59 -13.51
CA VAL A 239 -11.07 -13.49 -14.40
C VAL A 239 -10.85 -12.46 -15.49
N HIS A 240 -10.28 -11.30 -15.12
CA HIS A 240 -10.10 -10.16 -16.00
C HIS A 240 -8.64 -10.01 -16.53
N ALA A 241 -7.85 -11.07 -16.50
CA ALA A 241 -6.45 -11.04 -16.92
C ALA A 241 -6.24 -10.51 -18.36
N ALA A 242 -7.22 -10.65 -19.23
CA ALA A 242 -7.15 -10.16 -20.61
C ALA A 242 -6.99 -8.64 -20.71
N GLU A 243 -7.46 -7.88 -19.72
CA GLU A 243 -7.37 -6.42 -19.65
C GLU A 243 -5.94 -5.92 -19.40
N LEU A 244 -5.02 -6.82 -19.01
CA LEU A 244 -3.60 -6.51 -18.83
C LEU A 244 -2.78 -6.55 -20.13
N ARG A 245 -3.42 -6.75 -21.28
CA ARG A 245 -2.71 -6.71 -22.57
C ARG A 245 -2.03 -5.35 -22.81
N GLY A 246 -0.73 -5.40 -23.10
CA GLY A 246 0.07 -4.20 -23.31
C GLY A 246 0.63 -3.58 -22.04
N THR A 247 0.38 -4.18 -20.88
CA THR A 247 1.02 -3.82 -19.60
C THR A 247 2.27 -4.68 -19.38
N GLU A 248 3.39 -4.06 -19.03
CA GLU A 248 4.61 -4.76 -18.61
C GLU A 248 4.39 -5.35 -17.21
N LEU A 249 4.56 -6.67 -17.06
CA LEU A 249 4.22 -7.36 -15.83
C LEU A 249 5.45 -8.01 -15.19
N PHE A 250 5.61 -7.79 -13.89
CA PHE A 250 6.52 -8.55 -13.01
C PHE A 250 5.74 -9.16 -11.87
N LEU A 251 5.89 -10.47 -11.67
CA LEU A 251 5.22 -11.23 -10.61
C LEU A 251 6.25 -12.04 -9.84
N SER A 252 6.22 -12.00 -8.52
CA SER A 252 7.16 -12.77 -7.69
C SER A 252 6.52 -13.42 -6.49
N ASN A 253 7.06 -14.59 -6.11
CA ASN A 253 6.74 -15.28 -4.86
C ASN A 253 7.88 -16.17 -4.39
N GLY A 254 8.02 -16.33 -3.06
CA GLY A 254 8.70 -17.45 -2.43
C GLY A 254 7.79 -18.68 -2.33
N ASN A 255 8.33 -19.81 -1.86
CA ASN A 255 7.54 -21.03 -1.66
C ASN A 255 7.04 -21.23 -0.21
N GLY A 256 7.30 -20.30 0.69
CA GLY A 256 6.91 -20.33 2.09
C GLY A 256 7.93 -21.04 3.02
N LEU A 257 8.95 -21.68 2.48
CA LEU A 257 10.02 -22.25 3.31
C LEU A 257 11.02 -21.16 3.74
N PRO A 258 11.57 -21.23 4.95
CA PRO A 258 12.62 -20.32 5.38
C PRO A 258 13.82 -20.30 4.40
N GLY A 259 14.38 -19.13 4.17
CA GLY A 259 15.52 -18.92 3.30
C GLY A 259 16.51 -17.90 3.87
N ARG A 260 17.15 -17.10 3.01
CA ARG A 260 18.27 -16.23 3.38
C ARG A 260 17.92 -15.08 4.33
N HIS A 261 16.67 -14.65 4.36
CA HIS A 261 16.22 -13.53 5.20
C HIS A 261 15.60 -13.98 6.53
N GLU A 262 15.45 -15.29 6.78
CA GLU A 262 14.98 -15.82 8.06
C GLU A 262 16.13 -15.95 9.06
N THR A 263 16.77 -14.83 9.38
CA THR A 263 17.88 -14.70 10.34
C THR A 263 17.59 -13.59 11.35
N LEU A 264 18.25 -13.56 12.49
CA LEU A 264 18.02 -12.53 13.52
C LEU A 264 18.40 -11.11 13.05
N ASP A 265 19.31 -11.01 12.10
CA ASP A 265 19.77 -9.78 11.45
C ASP A 265 19.05 -9.51 10.12
N GLY A 266 18.02 -10.31 9.78
CA GLY A 266 17.20 -10.12 8.59
C GLY A 266 16.38 -8.83 8.62
N PRO A 267 16.04 -8.26 7.45
CA PRO A 267 15.28 -7.02 7.34
C PRO A 267 13.97 -7.06 8.13
N GLY A 268 13.77 -6.08 9.03
CA GLY A 268 12.58 -5.96 9.88
C GLY A 268 12.48 -6.98 11.02
N ILE A 269 13.56 -7.74 11.31
CA ILE A 269 13.65 -8.67 12.45
C ILE A 269 14.31 -7.99 13.65
N ASP A 270 15.36 -7.21 13.43
CA ASP A 270 16.03 -6.38 14.43
C ASP A 270 16.47 -7.17 15.70
N GLY A 271 16.95 -8.40 15.53
CA GLY A 271 17.35 -9.28 16.62
C GLY A 271 16.19 -9.93 17.40
N ASN A 272 14.95 -9.69 17.01
CA ASN A 272 13.77 -10.14 17.76
C ASN A 272 13.36 -11.57 17.37
N VAL A 273 13.61 -12.53 18.27
CA VAL A 273 13.28 -13.95 18.08
C VAL A 273 11.78 -14.18 17.84
N ALA A 274 10.89 -13.43 18.52
CA ALA A 274 9.45 -13.60 18.35
C ALA A 274 9.00 -13.11 16.96
N THR A 275 9.60 -12.03 16.45
CA THR A 275 9.35 -11.54 15.09
C THR A 275 9.83 -12.57 14.07
N LEU A 276 11.03 -13.11 14.21
CA LEU A 276 11.54 -14.18 13.34
C LEU A 276 10.64 -15.42 13.36
N ALA A 277 10.24 -15.88 14.55
CA ALA A 277 9.33 -17.01 14.68
C ALA A 277 7.99 -16.75 13.97
N ARG A 278 7.40 -15.58 14.16
CA ARG A 278 6.15 -15.20 13.46
C ARG A 278 6.34 -15.15 11.94
N GLN A 279 7.46 -14.62 11.45
CA GLN A 279 7.77 -14.60 10.03
C GLN A 279 7.82 -16.02 9.44
N ILE A 280 8.42 -16.98 10.15
CA ILE A 280 8.49 -18.38 9.71
C ILE A 280 7.11 -19.06 9.82
N TYR A 281 6.46 -19.02 10.99
CA TYR A 281 5.28 -19.85 11.27
C TYR A 281 3.97 -19.25 10.74
N ALA A 282 3.87 -17.93 10.58
CA ALA A 282 2.73 -17.27 9.95
C ALA A 282 3.04 -16.85 8.51
N GLY A 283 4.19 -16.22 8.28
CA GLY A 283 4.59 -15.76 6.96
C GLY A 283 4.81 -16.90 5.96
N GLY A 284 5.36 -18.04 6.41
CA GLY A 284 5.57 -19.21 5.54
C GLY A 284 4.28 -19.72 4.91
N PRO A 285 3.23 -20.10 5.68
CA PRO A 285 1.94 -20.53 5.14
C PRO A 285 1.27 -19.46 4.25
N ILE A 286 1.35 -18.18 4.62
CA ILE A 286 0.80 -17.09 3.79
C ILE A 286 1.50 -17.08 2.42
N GLU A 287 2.83 -17.13 2.40
CA GLU A 287 3.61 -17.13 1.16
C GLU A 287 3.32 -18.37 0.30
N ALA A 288 3.13 -19.54 0.91
CA ALA A 288 2.75 -20.75 0.17
C ALA A 288 1.39 -20.60 -0.53
N VAL A 289 0.42 -19.95 0.11
CA VAL A 289 -0.90 -19.65 -0.50
C VAL A 289 -0.75 -18.66 -1.64
N THR A 290 -0.04 -17.55 -1.44
CA THR A 290 0.17 -16.55 -2.49
C THR A 290 0.99 -17.10 -3.64
N ASN A 291 1.93 -18.03 -3.38
CA ASN A 291 2.67 -18.76 -4.41
C ASN A 291 1.74 -19.57 -5.33
N TYR A 292 0.83 -20.34 -4.74
CA TYR A 292 -0.20 -21.06 -5.52
C TYR A 292 -1.02 -20.10 -6.39
N CYS A 293 -1.47 -18.98 -5.81
CA CYS A 293 -2.24 -17.98 -6.56
C CYS A 293 -1.44 -17.39 -7.72
N THR A 294 -0.16 -17.07 -7.49
CA THR A 294 0.68 -16.44 -8.51
C THR A 294 1.02 -17.41 -9.64
N HIS A 295 1.27 -18.69 -9.35
CA HIS A 295 1.42 -19.72 -10.39
C HIS A 295 0.18 -19.83 -11.27
N ARG A 296 -1.01 -19.96 -10.65
CA ARG A 296 -2.28 -20.03 -11.38
C ARG A 296 -2.52 -18.80 -12.26
N PHE A 297 -2.19 -17.62 -11.73
CA PHE A 297 -2.34 -16.38 -12.49
C PHE A 297 -1.32 -16.29 -13.65
N THR A 298 -0.07 -16.70 -13.43
CA THR A 298 0.95 -16.75 -14.49
C THR A 298 0.56 -17.72 -15.59
N ASP A 299 0.03 -18.92 -15.25
CA ASP A 299 -0.49 -19.87 -16.21
C ASP A 299 -1.62 -19.23 -17.05
N ARG A 300 -2.53 -18.49 -16.40
CA ARG A 300 -3.63 -17.80 -17.07
C ARG A 300 -3.14 -16.73 -18.04
N LEU A 301 -2.14 -15.97 -17.67
CA LEU A 301 -1.50 -15.00 -18.58
C LEU A 301 -0.88 -15.71 -19.80
N GLY A 302 -0.22 -16.85 -19.57
CA GLY A 302 0.34 -17.70 -20.63
C GLY A 302 -0.73 -18.23 -21.60
N GLU A 303 -1.87 -18.73 -21.08
CA GLU A 303 -3.03 -19.16 -21.90
C GLU A 303 -3.57 -18.03 -22.79
N LEU A 304 -3.53 -16.80 -22.27
CA LEU A 304 -3.99 -15.61 -23.00
C LEU A 304 -2.93 -15.01 -23.93
N GLY A 305 -1.71 -15.54 -23.94
CA GLY A 305 -0.58 -15.00 -24.69
C GLY A 305 -0.16 -13.61 -24.21
N ILE A 306 -0.29 -13.33 -22.90
CA ILE A 306 0.14 -12.07 -22.27
C ILE A 306 1.50 -12.31 -21.65
N PRO A 307 2.58 -11.63 -22.10
CA PRO A 307 3.91 -11.81 -21.54
C PRO A 307 3.98 -11.25 -20.11
N ALA A 308 4.65 -11.99 -19.22
CA ALA A 308 4.95 -11.56 -17.87
C ALA A 308 6.34 -12.08 -17.46
N THR A 309 7.10 -11.26 -16.76
CA THR A 309 8.31 -11.72 -16.07
C THR A 309 7.88 -12.31 -14.73
N ALA A 310 8.11 -13.60 -14.51
CA ALA A 310 7.78 -14.27 -13.28
C ALA A 310 9.05 -14.73 -12.55
N SER A 311 9.16 -14.40 -11.26
CA SER A 311 10.26 -14.80 -10.37
C SER A 311 9.73 -15.68 -9.24
N PHE A 312 9.96 -16.99 -9.33
CA PHE A 312 9.58 -17.95 -8.29
C PHE A 312 10.81 -18.45 -7.55
N ARG A 313 10.89 -18.16 -6.25
CA ARG A 313 12.01 -18.57 -5.41
C ARG A 313 11.74 -19.94 -4.77
N ASN A 314 12.79 -20.77 -4.68
CA ASN A 314 12.73 -22.08 -4.02
C ASN A 314 12.73 -22.00 -2.49
N SER A 315 12.75 -20.82 -1.93
CA SER A 315 12.61 -20.49 -0.51
C SER A 315 12.06 -19.07 -0.36
N GLY A 316 11.77 -18.67 0.86
CA GLY A 316 11.28 -17.35 1.19
C GLY A 316 9.89 -17.37 1.78
N THR A 317 9.74 -16.68 2.90
CA THR A 317 8.50 -16.44 3.60
C THR A 317 7.90 -15.08 3.21
N HIS A 318 6.73 -14.75 3.73
CA HIS A 318 6.02 -13.49 3.49
C HIS A 318 6.68 -12.35 4.28
N SER A 319 7.78 -11.78 3.76
CA SER A 319 8.62 -10.87 4.53
C SER A 319 9.37 -9.81 3.74
N TRP A 320 9.78 -8.75 4.45
CA TRP A 320 10.35 -7.52 3.91
C TRP A 320 11.61 -7.72 3.08
N GLY A 321 12.50 -8.62 3.52
CA GLY A 321 13.76 -8.85 2.81
C GLY A 321 13.55 -9.36 1.39
N TYR A 322 12.57 -10.26 1.19
CA TYR A 322 12.26 -10.75 -0.16
C TYR A 322 11.56 -9.70 -1.01
N TRP A 323 10.72 -8.86 -0.43
CA TRP A 323 10.06 -7.77 -1.18
C TRP A 323 11.03 -6.66 -1.59
N GLN A 324 12.08 -6.43 -0.79
CA GLN A 324 13.20 -5.57 -1.18
C GLN A 324 13.93 -6.16 -2.39
N ASP A 325 14.30 -7.45 -2.33
CA ASP A 325 14.89 -8.16 -3.47
C ASP A 325 13.99 -8.08 -4.71
N ASP A 326 12.68 -8.32 -4.53
CA ASP A 326 11.70 -8.29 -5.62
C ASP A 326 11.58 -6.90 -6.26
N LEU A 327 11.69 -5.81 -5.48
CA LEU A 327 11.74 -4.47 -6.04
C LEU A 327 12.97 -4.29 -6.97
N HIS A 328 14.14 -4.70 -6.51
CA HIS A 328 15.37 -4.61 -7.32
C HIS A 328 15.25 -5.46 -8.58
N ASP A 329 14.77 -6.70 -8.46
CA ASP A 329 14.59 -7.62 -9.60
C ASP A 329 13.52 -7.14 -10.59
N SER A 330 12.48 -6.44 -10.12
CA SER A 330 11.41 -5.90 -10.98
C SER A 330 11.79 -4.62 -11.69
N TRP A 331 12.83 -3.92 -11.21
CA TRP A 331 13.17 -2.59 -11.72
C TRP A 331 13.40 -2.55 -13.23
N PRO A 332 14.10 -3.50 -13.88
CA PRO A 332 14.24 -3.51 -15.34
C PRO A 332 12.91 -3.55 -16.10
N VAL A 333 11.86 -4.16 -15.53
CA VAL A 333 10.51 -4.20 -16.12
C VAL A 333 9.81 -2.86 -15.91
N LEU A 334 9.87 -2.33 -14.68
CA LEU A 334 9.28 -1.03 -14.35
C LEU A 334 9.95 0.12 -15.10
N ALA A 335 11.28 0.14 -15.18
CA ALA A 335 12.05 1.15 -15.90
C ALA A 335 11.69 1.18 -17.39
N ARG A 336 11.59 -0.01 -18.02
CA ARG A 336 11.15 -0.12 -19.42
C ARG A 336 9.72 0.41 -19.60
N ALA A 337 8.80 0.08 -18.69
CA ALA A 337 7.42 0.58 -18.74
C ALA A 337 7.34 2.12 -18.56
N LEU A 338 8.21 2.68 -17.72
CA LEU A 338 8.28 4.11 -17.42
C LEU A 338 9.13 4.90 -18.43
N GLY A 339 9.96 4.22 -19.26
CA GLY A 339 10.83 4.84 -20.23
C GLY A 339 12.05 5.55 -19.62
N VAL A 340 12.61 4.98 -18.55
CA VAL A 340 13.80 5.49 -17.83
C VAL A 340 14.93 4.50 -17.82
#